data_6efafca27b19585fadbf100c9d311c77
#
_entry.id   6efafca27b19585fadbf100c9d311c77
#
_cell.length_a   1.000
_cell.length_b   1.000
_cell.length_c   1.000
_cell.angle_alpha   90.00
_cell.angle_beta   90.00
_cell.angle_gamma   90.00
#
_symmetry.space_group_name_H-M   'P 1'
#
loop_
_entity.id
_entity.type
_entity.pdbx_description
1 polymer ?
#
loop_
_entity_poly.entity_id
_entity_poly.type
_entity_poly.pdbx_seq_one_letter_code
_entity_poly.pdbx_strand_id
1 'polypeptide(L)'
;MKRYRTAILIAAVLLVVATASGPSVWRLTHGAPVISGPFAALLAASTNLGPSRASDAQLTVTLRGSARPATLIDWATAHRLAVRWQPGEDFAFVTGAADGIADAFGVPVHDYRGAHGQVFYASPRQPVLPPALRDDVTGVGRILSYLPHRMARPVFPLDVPRPGLTPQHLLTAYNATPLVDAGYRGAGQTLVFFSFDGFDQRDLDMFADTWALPRFTPEVVGGPLAPPEGEAVMDLEVAHAIAPEARLVVVNARHTIEGDGTFEKIARMFDDAAGRFPASIWSLSIGWGCEALVNAADVAPVRSSLTNAHRRGIAVFDASGDTAGLECKGGRDWSAAPGPNDVGVDTIASLPEVTSVGGTTLYTDADGRWMDERAWIDVPMSQGSSGGVSRLFARPDYQRGITIARDTDHRLVPDVAAVADPFTGVQIIFGQNKRIGGGTSQAAPIWAGLTVLMNQYVLDNGGRPLGDINPLLYRAARGSNRPGFHDITMGGNAVDNPNPGYDLVTGLGSPITFNLAQNLLDAQKAQSVAAGFAPGGG
;
A
#
# COMPACT_ATOMS: atom_id res chain seq x y z
N MET A 1 4.96 -59.63 46.38
CA MET A 1 5.73 -58.41 46.72
C MET A 1 6.31 -57.65 45.50
N LYS A 2 6.42 -58.22 44.33
CA LYS A 2 6.96 -57.48 43.12
C LYS A 2 5.96 -56.53 42.43
N ARG A 3 4.65 -56.74 42.58
CA ARG A 3 3.62 -55.87 41.94
C ARG A 3 3.36 -54.53 42.64
N TYR A 4 3.65 -54.42 43.94
CA TYR A 4 3.46 -53.16 44.69
C TYR A 4 4.61 -52.17 44.54
N ARG A 5 5.84 -52.63 44.22
CA ARG A 5 6.97 -51.72 43.98
C ARG A 5 6.88 -50.96 42.65
N THR A 6 6.28 -51.58 41.63
CA THR A 6 6.10 -50.93 40.31
C THR A 6 4.99 -49.87 40.35
N ALA A 7 3.93 -50.09 41.15
CA ALA A 7 2.84 -49.10 41.29
C ALA A 7 3.27 -47.83 42.04
N ILE A 8 4.17 -47.98 43.05
CA ILE A 8 4.72 -46.87 43.80
C ILE A 8 5.70 -46.03 42.95
N LEU A 9 6.48 -46.66 42.07
CA LEU A 9 7.36 -45.92 41.16
C LEU A 9 6.60 -45.14 40.09
N ILE A 10 5.48 -45.69 39.57
CA ILE A 10 4.63 -44.99 38.59
C ILE A 10 3.91 -43.83 39.25
N ALA A 11 3.42 -43.97 40.50
CA ALA A 11 2.82 -42.90 41.24
C ALA A 11 3.81 -41.79 41.61
N ALA A 12 5.05 -42.12 41.94
CA ALA A 12 6.11 -41.15 42.22
C ALA A 12 6.54 -40.38 40.97
N VAL A 13 6.62 -41.05 39.81
CA VAL A 13 6.97 -40.42 38.52
C VAL A 13 5.82 -39.52 38.04
N LEU A 14 4.56 -39.92 38.23
CA LEU A 14 3.39 -39.08 37.92
C LEU A 14 3.27 -37.88 38.87
N LEU A 15 3.63 -38.04 40.15
CA LEU A 15 3.61 -36.92 41.11
C LEU A 15 4.75 -35.92 40.84
N VAL A 16 5.93 -36.37 40.40
CA VAL A 16 7.06 -35.51 40.02
C VAL A 16 6.75 -34.77 38.71
N VAL A 17 6.04 -35.41 37.75
CA VAL A 17 5.57 -34.72 36.54
C VAL A 17 4.48 -33.69 36.83
N ALA A 18 3.59 -33.97 37.80
CA ALA A 18 2.53 -33.01 38.17
C ALA A 18 3.05 -31.81 38.99
N THR A 19 4.16 -31.95 39.73
CA THR A 19 4.77 -30.83 40.47
C THR A 19 5.78 -30.04 39.64
N ALA A 20 6.26 -30.59 38.49
CA ALA A 20 7.12 -29.89 37.54
C ALA A 20 6.32 -29.10 36.45
N SER A 21 4.97 -29.18 36.46
CA SER A 21 4.08 -28.42 35.57
C SER A 21 3.82 -27.00 36.06
N GLY A 22 4.85 -26.33 36.54
CA GLY A 22 4.86 -24.88 36.75
C GLY A 22 4.94 -24.15 35.38
N PRO A 23 4.86 -22.82 35.36
CA PRO A 23 4.85 -22.01 34.14
C PRO A 23 5.97 -22.32 33.16
N SER A 24 7.10 -22.90 33.62
CA SER A 24 8.24 -23.29 32.81
C SER A 24 7.99 -24.51 31.90
N VAL A 25 7.21 -25.49 32.34
CA VAL A 25 6.86 -26.68 31.55
C VAL A 25 5.78 -26.34 30.51
N TRP A 26 4.87 -25.44 30.85
CA TRP A 26 3.90 -24.90 29.90
C TRP A 26 4.59 -24.14 28.76
N ARG A 27 5.66 -23.37 29.04
CA ARG A 27 6.49 -22.70 28.04
C ARG A 27 7.22 -23.66 27.09
N LEU A 28 7.61 -24.84 27.54
CA LEU A 28 8.30 -25.85 26.73
C LEU A 28 7.37 -26.62 25.78
N THR A 29 6.09 -26.74 26.11
CA THR A 29 5.10 -27.48 25.31
C THR A 29 4.29 -26.59 24.37
N HIS A 30 4.28 -25.24 24.58
CA HIS A 30 3.54 -24.25 23.78
C HIS A 30 4.44 -23.07 23.42
N GLY A 31 5.65 -23.35 22.94
CA GLY A 31 6.58 -22.31 22.49
C GLY A 31 5.96 -21.47 21.38
N ALA A 32 6.27 -20.16 21.36
CA ALA A 32 5.85 -19.25 20.30
C ALA A 32 6.18 -19.84 18.92
N PRO A 33 5.25 -19.82 17.95
CA PRO A 33 5.46 -20.46 16.65
C PRO A 33 6.60 -19.80 15.88
N VAL A 34 7.36 -20.59 15.17
CA VAL A 34 8.39 -20.11 14.25
C VAL A 34 7.68 -19.47 13.06
N ILE A 35 8.10 -18.26 12.69
CA ILE A 35 7.59 -17.58 11.50
C ILE A 35 8.22 -18.25 10.27
N SER A 36 7.41 -18.61 9.29
CA SER A 36 7.82 -19.23 8.04
C SER A 36 7.69 -18.27 6.84
N GLY A 37 8.03 -18.77 5.66
CA GLY A 37 7.83 -18.03 4.41
C GLY A 37 8.84 -16.89 4.22
N PRO A 38 8.43 -15.77 3.56
CA PRO A 38 9.31 -14.65 3.24
C PRO A 38 10.03 -14.05 4.44
N PHE A 39 9.39 -14.00 5.60
CA PHE A 39 10.04 -13.54 6.84
C PHE A 39 11.22 -14.43 7.25
N ALA A 40 11.03 -15.73 7.24
CA ALA A 40 12.12 -16.66 7.51
C ALA A 40 13.23 -16.55 6.46
N ALA A 41 12.88 -16.35 5.20
CA ALA A 41 13.84 -16.15 4.11
C ALA A 41 14.66 -14.86 4.31
N LEU A 42 14.03 -13.75 4.74
CA LEU A 42 14.71 -12.51 5.08
C LEU A 42 15.77 -12.74 6.17
N LEU A 43 15.39 -13.42 7.26
CA LEU A 43 16.34 -13.72 8.36
C LEU A 43 17.44 -14.69 7.94
N ALA A 44 17.12 -15.70 7.13
CA ALA A 44 18.10 -16.65 6.61
C ALA A 44 19.11 -16.00 5.65
N ALA A 45 18.69 -14.98 4.90
CA ALA A 45 19.57 -14.19 4.04
C ALA A 45 20.40 -13.15 4.80
N SER A 46 20.19 -12.99 6.10
CA SER A 46 20.87 -12.05 6.98
C SER A 46 21.83 -12.76 7.94
N THR A 47 22.90 -12.08 8.34
CA THR A 47 23.83 -12.59 9.36
C THR A 47 23.24 -12.32 10.75
N ASN A 48 22.97 -13.37 11.53
CA ASN A 48 22.57 -13.25 12.93
C ASN A 48 23.76 -12.81 13.78
N LEU A 49 23.63 -11.68 14.47
CA LEU A 49 24.67 -11.08 15.32
C LEU A 49 24.53 -11.48 16.81
N GLY A 50 23.52 -12.28 17.16
CA GLY A 50 23.22 -12.68 18.53
C GLY A 50 22.12 -11.86 19.19
N PRO A 51 21.90 -12.02 20.52
CA PRO A 51 20.87 -11.31 21.25
C PRO A 51 20.95 -9.79 21.06
N SER A 52 19.78 -9.18 20.77
CA SER A 52 19.70 -7.73 20.53
C SER A 52 19.99 -6.93 21.79
N ARG A 53 20.66 -5.79 21.62
CA ARG A 53 20.94 -4.81 22.67
C ARG A 53 20.17 -3.51 22.46
N ALA A 54 19.14 -3.50 21.61
CA ALA A 54 18.29 -2.34 21.41
C ALA A 54 17.64 -1.93 22.73
N SER A 55 17.75 -0.65 23.08
CA SER A 55 17.19 -0.08 24.32
C SER A 55 15.71 0.26 24.19
N ASP A 56 15.20 0.36 22.97
CA ASP A 56 13.91 0.90 22.56
C ASP A 56 13.21 0.03 21.51
N ALA A 57 13.41 -1.29 21.60
CA ALA A 57 12.69 -2.22 20.76
C ALA A 57 11.17 -2.04 20.92
N GLN A 58 10.43 -2.27 19.83
CA GLN A 58 9.02 -1.95 19.73
C GLN A 58 8.24 -3.07 19.05
N LEU A 59 7.00 -3.24 19.47
CA LEU A 59 5.99 -3.98 18.72
C LEU A 59 4.61 -3.31 18.86
N THR A 60 3.76 -3.51 17.87
CA THR A 60 2.38 -3.01 17.87
C THR A 60 1.45 -4.05 18.47
N VAL A 61 0.45 -3.62 19.21
CA VAL A 61 -0.68 -4.45 19.65
C VAL A 61 -1.99 -3.82 19.21
N THR A 62 -2.94 -4.64 18.77
CA THR A 62 -4.32 -4.19 18.50
C THR A 62 -5.19 -4.38 19.73
N LEU A 63 -6.06 -3.42 19.98
CA LEU A 63 -6.90 -3.36 21.17
C LEU A 63 -8.34 -3.80 20.84
N ARG A 64 -9.07 -4.24 21.84
CA ARG A 64 -10.48 -4.63 21.72
C ARG A 64 -11.40 -3.43 21.51
N GLY A 65 -10.92 -2.24 21.76
CA GLY A 65 -11.66 -0.99 21.60
C GLY A 65 -10.76 0.22 21.84
N SER A 66 -11.33 1.40 21.75
CA SER A 66 -10.62 2.69 21.85
C SER A 66 -10.58 3.26 23.27
N ALA A 67 -10.96 2.48 24.29
CA ALA A 67 -10.82 2.88 25.68
C ALA A 67 -9.37 2.70 26.17
N ARG A 68 -8.99 3.43 27.23
CA ARG A 68 -7.65 3.30 27.82
C ARG A 68 -7.35 1.85 28.19
N PRO A 69 -6.29 1.22 27.64
CA PRO A 69 -5.95 -0.18 27.87
C PRO A 69 -5.24 -0.37 29.22
N ALA A 70 -6.02 -0.32 30.32
CA ALA A 70 -5.46 -0.32 31.67
C ALA A 70 -4.69 -1.61 31.97
N THR A 71 -5.26 -2.77 31.62
CA THR A 71 -4.63 -4.08 31.84
C THR A 71 -3.29 -4.19 31.09
N LEU A 72 -3.24 -3.70 29.85
CA LEU A 72 -2.00 -3.66 29.07
C LEU A 72 -0.94 -2.76 29.73
N ILE A 73 -1.34 -1.57 30.20
CA ILE A 73 -0.42 -0.61 30.83
C ILE A 73 0.16 -1.20 32.13
N ASP A 74 -0.68 -1.77 32.98
CA ASP A 74 -0.25 -2.38 34.26
C ASP A 74 0.65 -3.60 34.00
N TRP A 75 0.30 -4.44 33.04
CA TRP A 75 1.11 -5.59 32.65
C TRP A 75 2.48 -5.16 32.09
N ALA A 76 2.51 -4.18 31.19
CA ALA A 76 3.75 -3.67 30.63
C ALA A 76 4.67 -3.09 31.72
N THR A 77 4.10 -2.30 32.65
CA THR A 77 4.84 -1.74 33.78
C THR A 77 5.46 -2.83 34.66
N ALA A 78 4.73 -3.92 34.93
CA ALA A 78 5.24 -5.07 35.69
C ALA A 78 6.42 -5.77 34.97
N HIS A 79 6.49 -5.68 33.63
CA HIS A 79 7.58 -6.23 32.80
C HIS A 79 8.65 -5.19 32.44
N ARG A 80 8.63 -4.01 33.06
CA ARG A 80 9.55 -2.87 32.77
C ARG A 80 9.48 -2.39 31.33
N LEU A 81 8.30 -2.49 30.72
CA LEU A 81 7.99 -2.00 29.40
C LEU A 81 7.09 -0.75 29.51
N ALA A 82 7.09 0.07 28.46
CA ALA A 82 6.22 1.21 28.32
C ALA A 82 5.13 0.95 27.28
N VAL A 83 3.99 1.61 27.46
CA VAL A 83 2.89 1.61 26.49
C VAL A 83 2.69 3.03 25.97
N ARG A 84 2.73 3.20 24.67
CA ARG A 84 2.33 4.44 23.99
C ARG A 84 0.97 4.21 23.33
N TRP A 85 -0.04 4.93 23.78
CA TRP A 85 -1.40 4.87 23.29
C TRP A 85 -2.02 6.27 23.34
N GLN A 86 -2.87 6.60 22.39
CA GLN A 86 -3.62 7.85 22.36
C GLN A 86 -5.14 7.58 22.49
N PRO A 87 -5.89 8.49 23.14
CA PRO A 87 -7.33 8.35 23.26
C PRO A 87 -8.03 8.25 21.89
N GLY A 88 -8.81 7.19 21.71
CA GLY A 88 -9.53 6.93 20.46
C GLY A 88 -8.87 5.90 19.54
N GLU A 89 -7.60 5.53 19.79
CA GLU A 89 -6.92 4.50 19.03
C GLU A 89 -7.29 3.09 19.49
N ASP A 90 -7.45 2.17 18.53
CA ASP A 90 -7.66 0.73 18.74
C ASP A 90 -6.36 -0.09 18.62
N PHE A 91 -5.22 0.57 18.76
CA PHE A 91 -3.89 -0.01 18.81
C PHE A 91 -3.02 0.72 19.85
N ALA A 92 -1.90 0.11 20.21
CA ALA A 92 -0.87 0.71 21.06
C ALA A 92 0.51 0.15 20.69
N PHE A 93 1.56 0.87 21.07
CA PHE A 93 2.93 0.41 20.95
C PHE A 93 3.45 -0.01 22.31
N VAL A 94 4.00 -1.21 22.41
CA VAL A 94 4.75 -1.70 23.57
C VAL A 94 6.23 -1.53 23.28
N THR A 95 6.93 -0.78 24.12
CA THR A 95 8.33 -0.42 23.91
C THR A 95 9.18 -0.71 25.14
N GLY A 96 10.45 -1.01 24.93
CA GLY A 96 11.42 -1.22 26.00
C GLY A 96 12.70 -1.88 25.50
N ALA A 97 13.57 -2.26 26.42
CA ALA A 97 14.78 -2.99 26.05
C ALA A 97 14.43 -4.33 25.38
N ALA A 98 15.20 -4.74 24.37
CA ALA A 98 14.93 -5.94 23.57
C ALA A 98 14.88 -7.23 24.42
N ASP A 99 15.69 -7.34 25.48
CA ASP A 99 15.64 -8.43 26.44
C ASP A 99 14.34 -8.42 27.27
N GLY A 100 13.86 -7.23 27.68
CA GLY A 100 12.58 -7.08 28.36
C GLY A 100 11.39 -7.51 27.50
N ILE A 101 11.38 -7.16 26.22
CA ILE A 101 10.38 -7.61 25.23
C ILE A 101 10.50 -9.13 25.03
N ALA A 102 11.73 -9.64 24.87
CA ALA A 102 11.99 -11.06 24.71
C ALA A 102 11.41 -11.89 25.87
N ASP A 103 11.65 -11.44 27.10
CA ASP A 103 11.16 -12.10 28.31
C ASP A 103 9.64 -12.02 28.45
N ALA A 104 9.06 -10.82 28.21
CA ALA A 104 7.63 -10.58 28.38
C ALA A 104 6.77 -11.38 27.40
N PHE A 105 7.23 -11.55 26.14
CA PHE A 105 6.51 -12.30 25.10
C PHE A 105 7.03 -13.72 24.88
N GLY A 106 8.08 -14.13 25.58
CA GLY A 106 8.66 -15.48 25.50
C GLY A 106 9.26 -15.82 24.14
N VAL A 107 9.87 -14.85 23.47
CA VAL A 107 10.48 -15.01 22.14
C VAL A 107 11.92 -14.45 22.14
N PRO A 108 12.88 -15.04 21.39
CA PRO A 108 14.20 -14.44 21.25
C PRO A 108 14.14 -13.20 20.36
N VAL A 109 14.86 -12.15 20.73
CA VAL A 109 15.07 -10.97 19.90
C VAL A 109 16.55 -10.85 19.60
N HIS A 110 16.92 -10.90 18.32
CA HIS A 110 18.30 -10.88 17.88
C HIS A 110 18.54 -9.70 16.93
N ASP A 111 19.78 -9.22 16.88
CA ASP A 111 20.24 -8.31 15.85
C ASP A 111 20.66 -9.11 14.61
N TYR A 112 20.35 -8.57 13.45
CA TYR A 112 20.68 -9.12 12.14
C TYR A 112 21.36 -8.08 11.28
N ARG A 113 22.28 -8.53 10.42
CA ARG A 113 22.87 -7.69 9.36
C ARG A 113 22.39 -8.19 8.01
N GLY A 114 21.62 -7.38 7.32
CA GLY A 114 21.10 -7.64 5.99
C GLY A 114 22.16 -7.51 4.88
N ALA A 115 21.76 -7.87 3.67
CA ALA A 115 22.65 -7.93 2.50
C ALA A 115 23.27 -6.56 2.12
N HIS A 116 22.64 -5.45 2.47
CA HIS A 116 23.13 -4.09 2.22
C HIS A 116 23.85 -3.48 3.42
N GLY A 117 24.21 -4.31 4.43
CA GLY A 117 24.93 -3.88 5.63
C GLY A 117 24.05 -3.23 6.71
N GLN A 118 22.77 -3.04 6.46
CA GLN A 118 21.82 -2.54 7.46
C GLN A 118 21.72 -3.49 8.65
N VAL A 119 21.69 -2.93 9.86
CA VAL A 119 21.50 -3.70 11.09
C VAL A 119 20.08 -3.44 11.59
N PHE A 120 19.38 -4.53 11.94
CA PHE A 120 18.02 -4.48 12.45
C PHE A 120 17.82 -5.57 13.51
N TYR A 121 16.87 -5.37 14.41
CA TYR A 121 16.45 -6.43 15.33
C TYR A 121 15.20 -7.15 14.83
N ALA A 122 15.10 -8.44 15.10
CA ALA A 122 13.93 -9.24 14.77
C ALA A 122 13.80 -10.45 15.70
N SER A 123 12.57 -10.98 15.77
CA SER A 123 12.32 -12.30 16.36
C SER A 123 11.97 -13.32 15.27
N PRO A 124 12.64 -14.50 15.21
CA PRO A 124 12.24 -15.56 14.29
C PRO A 124 10.93 -16.26 14.73
N ARG A 125 10.36 -15.85 15.86
CA ARG A 125 9.13 -16.40 16.43
C ARG A 125 8.07 -15.31 16.55
N GLN A 126 6.82 -15.68 16.23
CA GLN A 126 5.68 -14.80 16.41
C GLN A 126 5.39 -14.65 17.91
N PRO A 127 5.39 -13.42 18.47
CA PRO A 127 4.93 -13.20 19.83
C PRO A 127 3.50 -13.70 20.01
N VAL A 128 3.26 -14.37 21.13
CA VAL A 128 1.94 -14.91 21.48
C VAL A 128 1.30 -13.98 22.49
N LEU A 129 0.01 -13.69 22.29
CA LEU A 129 -0.76 -12.85 23.21
C LEU A 129 -0.77 -13.46 24.62
N PRO A 130 -0.17 -12.77 25.63
CA PRO A 130 -0.20 -13.23 27.00
C PRO A 130 -1.64 -13.40 27.49
N PRO A 131 -1.97 -14.48 28.21
CA PRO A 131 -3.34 -14.70 28.71
C PRO A 131 -3.90 -13.53 29.54
N ALA A 132 -3.05 -12.84 30.29
CA ALA A 132 -3.42 -11.68 31.10
C ALA A 132 -3.88 -10.46 30.28
N LEU A 133 -3.57 -10.41 28.98
CA LEU A 133 -3.91 -9.28 28.11
C LEU A 133 -5.16 -9.50 27.26
N ARG A 134 -5.82 -10.67 27.34
CA ARG A 134 -6.93 -11.05 26.45
C ARG A 134 -8.15 -10.15 26.56
N ASP A 135 -8.30 -9.43 27.66
CA ASP A 135 -9.41 -8.51 27.88
C ASP A 135 -9.21 -7.19 27.11
N ASP A 136 -7.97 -6.71 26.97
CA ASP A 136 -7.65 -5.45 26.29
C ASP A 136 -7.14 -5.68 24.85
N VAL A 137 -6.39 -6.75 24.60
CA VAL A 137 -5.62 -6.95 23.36
C VAL A 137 -6.24 -8.04 22.50
N THR A 138 -6.34 -7.78 21.18
CA THR A 138 -6.86 -8.73 20.19
C THR A 138 -5.77 -9.32 19.29
N GLY A 139 -4.63 -8.63 19.14
CA GLY A 139 -3.53 -9.08 18.31
C GLY A 139 -2.19 -8.51 18.75
N VAL A 140 -1.12 -9.22 18.38
CA VAL A 140 0.27 -8.83 18.68
C VAL A 140 1.05 -8.84 17.39
N GLY A 141 1.71 -7.73 17.07
CA GLY A 141 2.56 -7.53 15.91
C GLY A 141 3.82 -8.41 15.93
N ARG A 142 4.56 -8.38 14.85
CA ARG A 142 5.88 -8.98 14.75
C ARG A 142 6.93 -8.09 15.38
N ILE A 143 8.04 -8.67 15.78
CA ILE A 143 9.23 -7.93 16.17
C ILE A 143 10.14 -7.89 14.95
N LEU A 144 10.16 -6.75 14.28
CA LEU A 144 10.97 -6.50 13.09
C LEU A 144 11.17 -4.99 12.93
N SER A 145 12.42 -4.52 13.05
CA SER A 145 12.75 -3.10 12.92
C SER A 145 13.20 -2.68 11.51
N TYR A 146 13.03 -3.55 10.52
CA TYR A 146 13.40 -3.27 9.15
C TYR A 146 12.38 -3.87 8.18
N LEU A 147 11.83 -3.03 7.31
CA LEU A 147 11.07 -3.47 6.15
C LEU A 147 11.86 -3.15 4.89
N PRO A 148 12.12 -4.15 4.03
CA PRO A 148 12.61 -3.88 2.70
C PRO A 148 11.56 -3.03 1.96
N HIS A 149 11.89 -1.79 1.71
CA HIS A 149 11.10 -0.88 0.89
C HIS A 149 11.75 -0.76 -0.48
N ARG A 150 10.96 -0.33 -1.46
CA ARG A 150 11.44 -0.06 -2.79
C ARG A 150 11.08 1.36 -3.19
N MET A 151 12.08 2.06 -3.71
CA MET A 151 11.82 3.06 -4.73
C MET A 151 11.77 2.30 -6.05
N ALA A 152 10.67 2.42 -6.79
CA ALA A 152 10.75 2.13 -8.19
C ALA A 152 11.76 3.12 -8.76
N ARG A 153 12.91 2.66 -9.20
CA ARG A 153 13.77 3.51 -10.04
C ARG A 153 13.13 3.51 -11.41
N PRO A 154 12.64 4.64 -11.91
CA PRO A 154 12.11 4.69 -13.26
C PRO A 154 13.16 4.14 -14.22
N VAL A 155 12.83 3.06 -14.90
CA VAL A 155 13.70 2.55 -15.95
C VAL A 155 13.35 3.34 -17.20
N PHE A 156 14.27 4.18 -17.63
CA PHE A 156 14.13 4.94 -18.87
C PHE A 156 14.76 4.14 -20.01
N PRO A 157 13.96 3.47 -20.88
CA PRO A 157 14.50 2.78 -22.04
C PRO A 157 15.27 3.74 -22.92
N LEU A 158 16.49 3.36 -23.34
CA LEU A 158 17.34 4.19 -24.20
C LEU A 158 16.92 4.15 -25.67
N ASP A 159 16.22 3.10 -26.07
CA ASP A 159 15.78 2.88 -27.46
C ASP A 159 14.32 2.43 -27.46
N VAL A 160 13.42 3.40 -27.56
CA VAL A 160 11.98 3.16 -27.61
C VAL A 160 11.52 3.33 -29.05
N PRO A 161 10.87 2.31 -29.65
CA PRO A 161 10.42 2.36 -31.05
C PRO A 161 9.39 3.44 -31.32
N ARG A 162 8.73 3.96 -30.27
CA ARG A 162 7.71 5.02 -30.32
C ARG A 162 8.06 6.13 -29.34
N PRO A 163 7.67 7.39 -29.63
CA PRO A 163 8.06 8.53 -28.79
C PRO A 163 7.37 8.59 -27.42
N GLY A 164 6.57 7.59 -27.03
CA GLY A 164 5.72 7.64 -25.83
C GLY A 164 4.49 8.55 -25.98
N LEU A 165 3.61 8.54 -25.00
CA LEU A 165 2.39 9.34 -24.98
C LEU A 165 2.72 10.81 -24.64
N THR A 166 2.20 11.73 -25.44
CA THR A 166 2.18 13.13 -25.01
C THR A 166 1.09 13.36 -23.97
N PRO A 167 1.13 14.46 -23.18
CA PRO A 167 0.02 14.84 -22.30
C PRO A 167 -1.35 14.82 -22.99
N GLN A 168 -1.44 15.34 -24.20
CA GLN A 168 -2.69 15.35 -24.95
C GLN A 168 -3.15 13.94 -25.35
N HIS A 169 -2.22 13.06 -25.76
CA HIS A 169 -2.55 11.68 -26.08
C HIS A 169 -3.05 10.90 -24.85
N LEU A 170 -2.47 11.15 -23.68
CA LEU A 170 -2.91 10.54 -22.43
C LEU A 170 -4.35 10.92 -22.09
N LEU A 171 -4.70 12.22 -22.18
CA LEU A 171 -6.05 12.71 -21.96
C LEU A 171 -7.06 12.13 -22.97
N THR A 172 -6.64 12.01 -24.23
CA THR A 172 -7.48 11.46 -25.29
C THR A 172 -7.72 9.97 -25.10
N ALA A 173 -6.66 9.20 -24.81
CA ALA A 173 -6.73 7.76 -24.62
C ALA A 173 -7.69 7.37 -23.51
N TYR A 174 -7.62 8.06 -22.37
CA TYR A 174 -8.50 7.80 -21.23
C TYR A 174 -9.79 8.63 -21.22
N ASN A 175 -10.18 9.20 -22.37
CA ASN A 175 -11.42 9.95 -22.52
C ASN A 175 -11.60 11.06 -21.46
N ALA A 176 -10.53 11.76 -21.12
CA ALA A 176 -10.53 12.88 -20.19
C ALA A 176 -10.76 14.22 -20.89
N THR A 177 -10.50 14.31 -22.21
CA THR A 177 -10.64 15.51 -23.03
C THR A 177 -12.00 16.21 -22.85
N PRO A 178 -13.17 15.51 -22.80
CA PRO A 178 -14.45 16.18 -22.59
C PRO A 178 -14.56 16.93 -21.25
N LEU A 179 -13.90 16.46 -20.19
CA LEU A 179 -13.82 17.18 -18.91
C LEU A 179 -12.96 18.43 -19.05
N VAL A 180 -11.78 18.30 -19.65
CA VAL A 180 -10.83 19.40 -19.85
C VAL A 180 -11.44 20.50 -20.72
N ASP A 181 -12.15 20.13 -21.80
CA ASP A 181 -12.85 21.06 -22.71
C ASP A 181 -14.02 21.78 -22.01
N ALA A 182 -14.65 21.12 -21.04
CA ALA A 182 -15.67 21.71 -20.18
C ALA A 182 -15.10 22.60 -19.06
N GLY A 183 -13.77 22.75 -18.96
CA GLY A 183 -13.10 23.61 -17.99
C GLY A 183 -12.69 22.92 -16.69
N TYR A 184 -12.87 21.61 -16.56
CA TYR A 184 -12.40 20.84 -15.40
C TYR A 184 -10.91 20.55 -15.55
N ARG A 185 -10.06 21.36 -14.91
CA ARG A 185 -8.59 21.32 -15.01
C ARG A 185 -7.91 21.19 -13.66
N GLY A 186 -8.69 20.93 -12.61
CA GLY A 186 -8.19 20.77 -11.24
C GLY A 186 -8.22 22.05 -10.40
N ALA A 187 -8.85 23.13 -10.86
CA ALA A 187 -8.96 24.37 -10.06
C ALA A 187 -9.61 24.08 -8.70
N GLY A 188 -8.99 24.60 -7.62
CA GLY A 188 -9.44 24.37 -6.25
C GLY A 188 -9.18 22.97 -5.69
N GLN A 189 -8.58 22.08 -6.45
CA GLN A 189 -8.21 20.74 -6.00
C GLN A 189 -6.76 20.68 -5.53
N THR A 190 -6.43 19.74 -4.65
CA THR A 190 -5.07 19.50 -4.16
C THR A 190 -4.67 18.04 -4.38
N LEU A 191 -3.52 17.84 -5.01
CA LEU A 191 -2.84 16.55 -5.13
C LEU A 191 -1.65 16.51 -4.17
N VAL A 192 -1.53 15.43 -3.41
CA VAL A 192 -0.44 15.20 -2.46
C VAL A 192 0.31 13.95 -2.88
N PHE A 193 1.60 14.10 -3.11
CA PHE A 193 2.54 13.03 -3.43
C PHE A 193 3.42 12.74 -2.22
N PHE A 194 3.62 11.46 -1.95
CA PHE A 194 4.57 11.02 -0.93
C PHE A 194 5.79 10.47 -1.66
N SER A 195 6.97 11.03 -1.42
CA SER A 195 8.16 10.66 -2.18
C SER A 195 9.41 10.51 -1.31
N PHE A 196 10.31 9.62 -1.73
CA PHE A 196 11.63 9.44 -1.12
C PHE A 196 12.72 10.27 -1.80
N ASP A 197 12.50 10.72 -3.02
CA ASP A 197 13.41 11.58 -3.77
C ASP A 197 12.82 12.98 -4.00
N GLY A 198 13.57 13.82 -4.69
CA GLY A 198 13.18 15.18 -5.02
C GLY A 198 13.00 15.41 -6.51
N PHE A 199 12.87 16.68 -6.87
CA PHE A 199 12.75 17.15 -8.24
C PHE A 199 13.66 18.35 -8.49
N ASP A 200 14.00 18.60 -9.75
CA ASP A 200 14.62 19.84 -10.21
C ASP A 200 13.54 20.74 -10.85
N GLN A 201 13.39 21.95 -10.34
CA GLN A 201 12.41 22.91 -10.88
C GLN A 201 12.63 23.19 -12.38
N ARG A 202 13.89 23.08 -12.86
CA ARG A 202 14.21 23.27 -14.28
C ARG A 202 13.58 22.18 -15.17
N ASP A 203 13.45 20.96 -14.66
CA ASP A 203 12.78 19.88 -15.39
C ASP A 203 11.28 20.19 -15.50
N LEU A 204 10.63 20.59 -14.39
CA LEU A 204 9.22 20.97 -14.37
C LEU A 204 8.91 22.18 -15.27
N ASP A 205 9.78 23.20 -15.26
CA ASP A 205 9.64 24.37 -16.13
C ASP A 205 9.79 23.98 -17.61
N MET A 206 10.78 23.14 -17.93
CA MET A 206 10.99 22.65 -19.31
C MET A 206 9.83 21.76 -19.77
N PHE A 207 9.25 20.95 -18.87
CA PHE A 207 8.06 20.15 -19.18
C PHE A 207 6.88 21.06 -19.53
N ALA A 208 6.58 22.02 -18.68
CA ALA A 208 5.49 22.98 -18.90
C ALA A 208 5.66 23.74 -20.22
N ASP A 209 6.87 24.24 -20.51
CA ASP A 209 7.18 24.96 -21.76
C ASP A 209 7.06 24.04 -22.98
N THR A 210 7.51 22.77 -22.87
CA THR A 210 7.47 21.80 -23.99
C THR A 210 6.04 21.49 -24.43
N TRP A 211 5.11 21.43 -23.48
CA TRP A 211 3.72 21.03 -23.75
C TRP A 211 2.72 22.20 -23.68
N ALA A 212 3.21 23.45 -23.63
CA ALA A 212 2.40 24.66 -23.49
C ALA A 212 1.43 24.62 -22.30
N LEU A 213 1.88 24.06 -21.19
CA LEU A 213 1.18 24.02 -19.92
C LEU A 213 1.60 25.22 -19.05
N PRO A 214 0.78 25.64 -18.06
CA PRO A 214 1.21 26.62 -17.07
C PRO A 214 2.44 26.13 -16.31
N ARG A 215 3.43 26.99 -16.06
CA ARG A 215 4.51 26.66 -15.15
C ARG A 215 3.97 26.54 -13.73
N PHE A 216 4.55 25.65 -12.96
CA PHE A 216 4.13 25.34 -11.60
C PHE A 216 5.32 25.09 -10.68
N THR A 217 5.11 25.30 -9.40
CA THR A 217 6.09 24.97 -8.35
C THR A 217 5.36 24.22 -7.26
N PRO A 218 5.69 22.95 -7.02
CA PRO A 218 5.06 22.17 -5.97
C PRO A 218 5.40 22.72 -4.57
N GLU A 219 4.45 22.63 -3.64
CA GLU A 219 4.74 22.85 -2.22
C GLU A 219 5.47 21.64 -1.65
N VAL A 220 6.55 21.85 -0.91
CA VAL A 220 7.29 20.77 -0.23
C VAL A 220 7.02 20.83 1.26
N VAL A 221 6.67 19.68 1.86
CA VAL A 221 6.43 19.53 3.29
C VAL A 221 7.19 18.33 3.86
N GLY A 222 7.41 18.31 5.17
CA GLY A 222 8.16 17.22 5.81
C GLY A 222 9.68 17.36 5.71
N GLY A 223 10.19 18.58 5.43
CA GLY A 223 11.61 18.87 5.32
C GLY A 223 12.17 18.81 3.89
N PRO A 224 13.47 19.04 3.72
CA PRO A 224 14.10 19.05 2.41
C PRO A 224 14.05 17.66 1.77
N LEU A 225 13.78 17.62 0.46
CA LEU A 225 13.78 16.38 -0.32
C LEU A 225 15.22 15.91 -0.59
N ALA A 226 15.37 14.63 -0.86
CA ALA A 226 16.61 14.04 -1.37
C ALA A 226 16.90 14.52 -2.81
N PRO A 227 18.12 14.29 -3.34
CA PRO A 227 18.39 14.54 -4.76
C PRO A 227 17.40 13.84 -5.68
N PRO A 228 17.09 14.41 -6.87
CA PRO A 228 16.21 13.79 -7.84
C PRO A 228 16.76 12.44 -8.34
N GLU A 229 15.91 11.40 -8.30
CA GLU A 229 16.19 10.09 -8.90
C GLU A 229 15.21 9.79 -10.05
N GLY A 230 14.18 10.63 -10.23
CA GLY A 230 13.23 10.61 -11.35
C GLY A 230 11.79 10.26 -10.96
N GLU A 231 11.55 9.71 -9.78
CA GLU A 231 10.21 9.33 -9.33
C GLU A 231 9.34 10.56 -9.07
N ALA A 232 9.79 11.46 -8.18
CA ALA A 232 9.01 12.65 -7.85
C ALA A 232 8.74 13.54 -9.06
N VAL A 233 9.68 13.64 -9.99
CA VAL A 233 9.51 14.43 -11.21
C VAL A 233 8.47 13.81 -12.13
N MET A 234 8.48 12.49 -12.29
CA MET A 234 7.48 11.76 -13.07
C MET A 234 6.07 11.94 -12.51
N ASP A 235 5.91 11.74 -11.22
CA ASP A 235 4.63 11.92 -10.52
C ASP A 235 4.05 13.32 -10.76
N LEU A 236 4.87 14.35 -10.58
CA LEU A 236 4.48 15.75 -10.72
C LEU A 236 4.12 16.12 -12.14
N GLU A 237 4.95 15.73 -13.12
CA GLU A 237 4.74 16.06 -14.52
C GLU A 237 3.52 15.36 -15.11
N VAL A 238 3.34 14.07 -14.79
CA VAL A 238 2.17 13.29 -15.23
C VAL A 238 0.88 13.87 -14.65
N ALA A 239 0.85 14.17 -13.36
CA ALA A 239 -0.32 14.75 -12.73
C ALA A 239 -0.61 16.18 -13.24
N HIS A 240 0.42 17.00 -13.44
CA HIS A 240 0.28 18.34 -14.01
C HIS A 240 -0.19 18.30 -15.47
N ALA A 241 0.23 17.31 -16.24
CA ALA A 241 -0.26 17.08 -17.61
C ALA A 241 -1.77 16.89 -17.66
N ILE A 242 -2.35 16.25 -16.63
CA ILE A 242 -3.78 15.95 -16.54
C ILE A 242 -4.55 17.10 -15.90
N ALA A 243 -4.06 17.61 -14.78
CA ALA A 243 -4.75 18.60 -13.93
C ALA A 243 -3.87 19.83 -13.70
N PRO A 244 -3.63 20.67 -14.73
CA PRO A 244 -2.65 21.76 -14.68
C PRO A 244 -3.01 22.92 -13.74
N GLU A 245 -4.23 22.98 -13.25
CA GLU A 245 -4.69 24.01 -12.30
C GLU A 245 -4.79 23.49 -10.86
N ALA A 246 -4.46 22.21 -10.63
CA ALA A 246 -4.40 21.64 -9.29
C ALA A 246 -3.20 22.15 -8.51
N ARG A 247 -3.36 22.32 -7.19
CA ARG A 247 -2.24 22.53 -6.27
C ARG A 247 -1.51 21.21 -6.07
N LEU A 248 -0.20 21.20 -6.32
CA LEU A 248 0.65 20.01 -6.13
C LEU A 248 1.47 20.17 -4.86
N VAL A 249 1.49 19.13 -4.04
CA VAL A 249 2.22 19.07 -2.76
C VAL A 249 3.07 17.80 -2.74
N VAL A 250 4.34 17.92 -2.37
CA VAL A 250 5.24 16.79 -2.15
C VAL A 250 5.54 16.66 -0.66
N VAL A 251 5.21 15.52 -0.09
CA VAL A 251 5.53 15.14 1.28
C VAL A 251 6.79 14.29 1.28
N ASN A 252 7.82 14.72 2.01
CA ASN A 252 9.03 13.94 2.19
C ASN A 252 8.74 12.69 3.03
N ALA A 253 8.70 11.54 2.38
CA ALA A 253 8.44 10.26 3.03
C ALA A 253 9.73 9.55 3.51
N ARG A 254 10.92 10.08 3.21
CA ARG A 254 12.19 9.40 3.49
C ARG A 254 12.39 9.06 4.96
N HIS A 255 11.90 9.90 5.88
CA HIS A 255 12.01 9.63 7.32
C HIS A 255 11.25 8.37 7.78
N THR A 256 10.31 7.87 6.99
CA THR A 256 9.54 6.65 7.33
C THR A 256 10.37 5.38 7.23
N ILE A 257 11.45 5.41 6.44
CA ILE A 257 12.35 4.27 6.22
C ILE A 257 13.63 4.34 7.06
N GLU A 258 13.84 5.41 7.80
CA GLU A 258 15.02 5.63 8.63
C GLU A 258 14.77 5.16 10.06
N GLY A 259 15.57 4.19 10.53
CA GLY A 259 15.46 3.62 11.89
C GLY A 259 14.17 2.84 12.14
N ASP A 260 13.85 2.63 13.41
CA ASP A 260 12.72 1.80 13.85
C ASP A 260 11.36 2.52 13.72
N GLY A 261 10.26 1.74 13.82
CA GLY A 261 8.91 2.30 13.89
C GLY A 261 8.32 2.72 12.55
N THR A 262 8.66 2.04 11.46
CA THR A 262 8.24 2.38 10.08
C THR A 262 6.73 2.64 9.98
N PHE A 263 5.87 1.74 10.41
CA PHE A 263 4.40 1.92 10.29
C PHE A 263 3.86 3.04 11.18
N GLU A 264 4.44 3.28 12.35
CA GLU A 264 4.11 4.43 13.17
C GLU A 264 4.49 5.75 12.50
N LYS A 265 5.64 5.79 11.82
CA LYS A 265 6.10 6.99 11.09
C LYS A 265 5.24 7.25 9.86
N ILE A 266 4.86 6.18 9.12
CA ILE A 266 3.93 6.28 7.99
C ILE A 266 2.59 6.83 8.48
N ALA A 267 2.04 6.27 9.55
CA ALA A 267 0.78 6.72 10.12
C ALA A 267 0.82 8.21 10.50
N ARG A 268 1.86 8.64 11.22
CA ARG A 268 2.04 10.05 11.57
C ARG A 268 2.16 10.96 10.36
N MET A 269 2.90 10.53 9.35
CA MET A 269 3.04 11.28 8.08
C MET A 269 1.67 11.45 7.40
N PHE A 270 0.86 10.41 7.36
CA PHE A 270 -0.50 10.47 6.79
C PHE A 270 -1.42 11.34 7.63
N ASP A 271 -1.38 11.27 8.96
CA ASP A 271 -2.19 12.13 9.83
C ASP A 271 -1.81 13.60 9.69
N ASP A 272 -0.52 13.92 9.60
CA ASP A 272 -0.02 15.27 9.36
C ASP A 272 -0.50 15.81 8.00
N ALA A 273 -0.39 15.00 6.95
CA ALA A 273 -0.86 15.36 5.61
C ALA A 273 -2.39 15.54 5.58
N ALA A 274 -3.15 14.64 6.21
CA ALA A 274 -4.61 14.73 6.29
C ALA A 274 -5.07 15.96 7.08
N GLY A 275 -4.31 16.34 8.12
CA GLY A 275 -4.57 17.55 8.90
C GLY A 275 -4.36 18.83 8.10
N ARG A 276 -3.36 18.86 7.23
CA ARG A 276 -2.97 20.04 6.43
C ARG A 276 -3.76 20.16 5.13
N PHE A 277 -4.13 19.05 4.49
CA PHE A 277 -4.71 19.00 3.16
C PHE A 277 -6.01 18.16 3.14
N PRO A 278 -7.06 18.59 3.84
CA PRO A 278 -8.35 17.90 3.79
C PRO A 278 -8.95 17.93 2.37
N ALA A 279 -9.76 16.94 2.04
CA ALA A 279 -10.40 16.77 0.73
C ALA A 279 -9.42 16.72 -0.46
N SER A 280 -8.15 16.41 -0.19
CA SER A 280 -7.11 16.21 -1.21
C SER A 280 -7.19 14.80 -1.83
N ILE A 281 -6.42 14.61 -2.90
CA ILE A 281 -6.21 13.31 -3.53
C ILE A 281 -4.74 12.95 -3.36
N TRP A 282 -4.46 11.74 -2.87
CA TRP A 282 -3.11 11.28 -2.59
C TRP A 282 -2.64 10.28 -3.64
N SER A 283 -1.38 10.40 -4.03
CA SER A 283 -0.68 9.44 -4.86
C SER A 283 0.57 8.96 -4.13
N LEU A 284 0.71 7.64 -4.04
CA LEU A 284 1.87 6.97 -3.47
C LEU A 284 2.51 6.11 -4.57
N SER A 285 3.75 6.46 -4.92
CA SER A 285 4.56 5.70 -5.88
C SER A 285 5.69 4.98 -5.15
N ILE A 286 5.32 4.26 -4.05
CA ILE A 286 6.26 3.67 -3.11
C ILE A 286 5.92 2.20 -2.87
N GLY A 287 6.88 1.30 -3.09
CA GLY A 287 6.77 -0.08 -2.63
C GLY A 287 7.16 -0.21 -1.15
N TRP A 288 6.21 -0.57 -0.31
CA TRP A 288 6.37 -0.71 1.14
C TRP A 288 6.76 -2.13 1.57
N GLY A 289 7.08 -2.97 0.59
CA GLY A 289 7.53 -4.34 0.79
C GLY A 289 6.42 -5.38 0.88
N CYS A 290 6.82 -6.64 0.80
CA CYS A 290 5.90 -7.78 0.80
C CYS A 290 5.09 -7.87 2.10
N GLU A 291 3.75 -7.96 1.99
CA GLU A 291 2.85 -8.09 3.13
C GLU A 291 3.13 -9.32 4.02
N ALA A 292 3.75 -10.37 3.47
CA ALA A 292 4.08 -11.57 4.24
C ALA A 292 5.20 -11.36 5.29
N LEU A 293 5.86 -10.20 5.28
CA LEU A 293 6.83 -9.82 6.31
C LEU A 293 6.17 -9.34 7.61
N VAL A 294 4.91 -8.96 7.57
CA VAL A 294 4.17 -8.36 8.67
C VAL A 294 2.90 -9.14 8.98
N ASN A 295 2.15 -8.70 9.98
CA ASN A 295 0.79 -9.16 10.26
C ASN A 295 -0.18 -7.97 10.42
N ALA A 296 -1.47 -8.25 10.58
CA ALA A 296 -2.49 -7.22 10.63
C ALA A 296 -2.32 -6.21 11.79
N ALA A 297 -1.71 -6.62 12.90
CA ALA A 297 -1.45 -5.72 14.03
C ALA A 297 -0.35 -4.70 13.70
N ASP A 298 0.66 -5.08 12.92
CA ASP A 298 1.76 -4.18 12.55
C ASP A 298 1.27 -2.97 11.75
N VAL A 299 0.27 -3.15 10.90
CA VAL A 299 -0.26 -2.12 9.99
C VAL A 299 -1.48 -1.37 10.55
N ALA A 300 -1.95 -1.72 11.75
CA ALA A 300 -3.10 -1.07 12.37
C ALA A 300 -2.96 0.46 12.47
N PRO A 301 -1.79 1.04 12.82
CA PRO A 301 -1.60 2.49 12.84
C PRO A 301 -1.89 3.15 11.49
N VAL A 302 -1.38 2.58 10.41
CA VAL A 302 -1.55 3.10 9.03
C VAL A 302 -3.02 3.02 8.61
N ARG A 303 -3.70 1.91 8.90
CA ARG A 303 -5.13 1.76 8.61
C ARG A 303 -5.99 2.78 9.34
N SER A 304 -5.68 3.05 10.61
CA SER A 304 -6.35 4.09 11.39
C SER A 304 -6.19 5.47 10.76
N SER A 305 -4.97 5.83 10.37
CA SER A 305 -4.68 7.11 9.70
C SER A 305 -5.38 7.23 8.35
N LEU A 306 -5.40 6.18 7.52
CA LEU A 306 -6.12 6.17 6.24
C LEU A 306 -7.64 6.28 6.42
N THR A 307 -8.20 5.57 7.41
CA THR A 307 -9.62 5.71 7.77
C THR A 307 -9.95 7.16 8.17
N ASN A 308 -9.07 7.82 8.92
CA ASN A 308 -9.21 9.23 9.27
C ASN A 308 -9.09 10.16 8.06
N ALA A 309 -8.18 9.86 7.12
CA ALA A 309 -8.04 10.58 5.86
C ALA A 309 -9.34 10.50 5.04
N HIS A 310 -9.94 9.33 4.90
CA HIS A 310 -11.24 9.16 4.22
C HIS A 310 -12.37 9.97 4.86
N ARG A 311 -12.44 10.03 6.20
CA ARG A 311 -13.42 10.88 6.89
C ARG A 311 -13.23 12.37 6.59
N ARG A 312 -12.05 12.78 6.16
CA ARG A 312 -11.72 14.15 5.71
C ARG A 312 -11.90 14.35 4.21
N GLY A 313 -12.49 13.37 3.51
CA GLY A 313 -12.76 13.43 2.06
C GLY A 313 -11.54 13.15 1.18
N ILE A 314 -10.49 12.53 1.72
CA ILE A 314 -9.26 12.23 0.99
C ILE A 314 -9.39 10.88 0.27
N ALA A 315 -9.06 10.85 -1.02
CA ALA A 315 -8.90 9.62 -1.81
C ALA A 315 -7.41 9.25 -1.87
N VAL A 316 -7.09 7.96 -1.80
CA VAL A 316 -5.70 7.48 -1.72
C VAL A 316 -5.46 6.43 -2.81
N PHE A 317 -4.51 6.72 -3.70
CA PHE A 317 -4.03 5.82 -4.75
C PHE A 317 -2.61 5.38 -4.43
N ASP A 318 -2.33 4.10 -4.59
CA ASP A 318 -1.00 3.54 -4.42
C ASP A 318 -0.64 2.57 -5.55
N ALA A 319 0.57 2.67 -6.04
CA ALA A 319 1.12 1.77 -7.02
C ALA A 319 1.09 0.32 -6.52
N SER A 320 0.54 -0.61 -7.29
CA SER A 320 0.43 -2.02 -6.87
C SER A 320 1.78 -2.75 -6.80
N GLY A 321 2.80 -2.18 -7.43
CA GLY A 321 4.15 -2.70 -7.55
C GLY A 321 4.51 -3.17 -8.97
N ASP A 322 5.80 -3.27 -9.24
CA ASP A 322 6.38 -3.53 -10.55
C ASP A 322 6.97 -4.95 -10.69
N THR A 323 6.63 -5.85 -9.78
CA THR A 323 7.27 -7.16 -9.67
C THR A 323 6.45 -8.29 -10.26
N ALA A 324 5.39 -7.95 -11.01
CA ALA A 324 4.49 -8.89 -11.69
C ALA A 324 3.90 -9.95 -10.75
N GLY A 325 3.51 -9.56 -9.52
CA GLY A 325 2.96 -10.47 -8.51
C GLY A 325 4.00 -11.21 -7.67
N LEU A 326 5.30 -10.92 -7.87
CA LEU A 326 6.41 -11.52 -7.13
C LEU A 326 6.97 -10.57 -6.05
N GLU A 327 6.10 -9.86 -5.34
CA GLU A 327 6.51 -8.82 -4.39
C GLU A 327 7.41 -9.37 -3.27
N CYS A 328 7.19 -10.60 -2.85
CA CYS A 328 8.01 -11.24 -1.83
C CYS A 328 9.38 -11.72 -2.32
N LYS A 329 9.57 -11.90 -3.63
CA LYS A 329 10.87 -12.15 -4.26
C LYS A 329 11.72 -10.89 -4.36
N GLY A 330 11.07 -9.77 -4.43
CA GLY A 330 11.75 -8.50 -4.46
C GLY A 330 12.33 -8.13 -5.83
N GLY A 331 11.69 -8.43 -6.99
CA GLY A 331 12.07 -8.00 -8.34
C GLY A 331 13.47 -8.45 -8.80
N ARG A 332 14.00 -9.51 -8.22
CA ARG A 332 15.32 -10.04 -8.58
C ARG A 332 15.16 -11.23 -9.48
N ASP A 333 15.95 -11.21 -10.57
CA ASP A 333 16.27 -12.36 -11.41
C ASP A 333 15.10 -13.35 -11.63
N TRP A 334 14.38 -13.18 -12.72
CA TRP A 334 13.33 -14.09 -13.16
C TRP A 334 13.86 -15.32 -13.91
N SER A 335 15.18 -15.54 -13.88
CA SER A 335 15.80 -16.73 -14.50
C SER A 335 15.34 -18.05 -13.90
N ALA A 336 14.84 -18.03 -12.65
CA ALA A 336 14.26 -19.19 -11.97
C ALA A 336 12.74 -19.04 -11.89
N ALA A 337 12.03 -20.15 -12.05
CA ALA A 337 10.58 -20.21 -11.85
C ALA A 337 10.22 -19.70 -10.43
N PRO A 338 9.13 -18.92 -10.26
CA PRO A 338 8.72 -18.41 -8.97
C PRO A 338 8.37 -19.55 -8.00
N GLY A 339 8.91 -19.47 -6.78
CA GLY A 339 8.50 -20.34 -5.69
C GLY A 339 7.28 -19.78 -4.94
N PRO A 340 6.62 -20.58 -4.10
CA PRO A 340 5.46 -20.14 -3.32
C PRO A 340 5.73 -18.95 -2.37
N ASN A 341 7.00 -18.77 -1.98
CA ASN A 341 7.44 -17.67 -1.10
C ASN A 341 7.79 -16.39 -1.87
N ASP A 342 7.83 -16.44 -3.19
CA ASP A 342 8.13 -15.28 -4.04
C ASP A 342 6.86 -14.48 -4.34
N VAL A 343 5.71 -15.17 -4.38
CA VAL A 343 4.40 -14.60 -4.70
C VAL A 343 3.86 -13.80 -3.52
N GLY A 344 3.37 -12.61 -3.80
CA GLY A 344 2.75 -11.74 -2.80
C GLY A 344 2.43 -10.36 -3.36
N VAL A 345 1.81 -9.55 -2.52
CA VAL A 345 1.41 -8.17 -2.82
C VAL A 345 2.13 -7.21 -1.88
N ASP A 346 2.18 -5.93 -2.26
CA ASP A 346 2.73 -4.88 -1.41
C ASP A 346 1.88 -4.66 -0.16
N THR A 347 2.53 -4.26 0.92
CA THR A 347 1.89 -4.11 2.24
C THR A 347 0.87 -2.98 2.28
N ILE A 348 1.18 -1.80 1.73
CA ILE A 348 0.27 -0.64 1.77
C ILE A 348 -0.73 -0.71 0.62
N ALA A 349 -0.30 -1.07 -0.59
CA ALA A 349 -1.19 -1.23 -1.73
C ALA A 349 -2.25 -2.33 -1.53
N SER A 350 -2.04 -3.28 -0.60
CA SER A 350 -3.02 -4.30 -0.26
C SER A 350 -4.05 -3.89 0.79
N LEU A 351 -3.89 -2.71 1.42
CA LEU A 351 -4.85 -2.23 2.42
C LEU A 351 -6.23 -1.98 1.80
N PRO A 352 -7.33 -2.38 2.48
CA PRO A 352 -8.69 -2.08 2.01
C PRO A 352 -8.99 -0.59 1.88
N GLU A 353 -8.28 0.25 2.60
CA GLU A 353 -8.40 1.71 2.61
C GLU A 353 -7.63 2.40 1.45
N VAL A 354 -6.96 1.65 0.60
CA VAL A 354 -6.18 2.17 -0.53
C VAL A 354 -6.79 1.72 -1.85
N THR A 355 -6.81 2.60 -2.85
CA THR A 355 -7.06 2.22 -4.24
C THR A 355 -5.74 1.79 -4.87
N SER A 356 -5.56 0.49 -4.99
CA SER A 356 -4.36 -0.10 -5.59
C SER A 356 -4.41 0.01 -7.11
N VAL A 357 -3.33 0.53 -7.71
CA VAL A 357 -3.26 0.83 -9.15
C VAL A 357 -2.26 -0.08 -9.84
N GLY A 358 -2.75 -0.98 -10.69
CA GLY A 358 -1.97 -1.85 -11.54
C GLY A 358 -1.49 -1.18 -12.82
N GLY A 359 -0.71 -1.92 -13.60
CA GLY A 359 -0.05 -1.42 -14.80
C GLY A 359 -0.51 -2.08 -16.10
N THR A 360 -0.58 -1.29 -17.16
CA THR A 360 -0.91 -1.75 -18.52
C THR A 360 0.11 -1.31 -19.55
N THR A 361 0.09 -2.00 -20.70
CA THR A 361 0.73 -1.58 -21.96
C THR A 361 -0.38 -1.02 -22.84
N LEU A 362 -0.33 0.29 -23.13
CA LEU A 362 -1.37 1.01 -23.87
C LEU A 362 -0.96 1.25 -25.33
N TYR A 363 -1.85 0.96 -26.25
CA TYR A 363 -1.70 1.25 -27.67
C TYR A 363 -2.74 2.27 -28.13
N THR A 364 -2.27 3.34 -28.79
CA THR A 364 -3.14 4.40 -29.34
C THR A 364 -2.93 4.52 -30.85
N ASP A 365 -3.91 5.14 -31.51
CA ASP A 365 -3.72 5.65 -32.88
C ASP A 365 -2.83 6.92 -32.90
N ALA A 366 -2.63 7.49 -34.09
CA ALA A 366 -1.80 8.68 -34.28
C ALA A 366 -2.39 9.94 -33.57
N ASP A 367 -3.68 9.96 -33.32
CA ASP A 367 -4.38 11.07 -32.64
C ASP A 367 -4.47 10.85 -31.12
N GLY A 368 -3.87 9.77 -30.60
CA GLY A 368 -3.90 9.40 -29.18
C GLY A 368 -5.17 8.67 -28.74
N ARG A 369 -6.07 8.26 -29.66
CA ARG A 369 -7.26 7.51 -29.27
C ARG A 369 -6.91 6.10 -28.85
N TRP A 370 -7.53 5.62 -27.80
CA TRP A 370 -7.39 4.25 -27.30
C TRP A 370 -7.70 3.23 -28.43
N MET A 371 -6.81 2.27 -28.64
CA MET A 371 -6.98 1.18 -29.60
C MET A 371 -7.01 -0.19 -28.95
N ASP A 372 -6.02 -0.47 -28.10
CA ASP A 372 -5.84 -1.73 -27.38
C ASP A 372 -5.07 -1.48 -26.09
N GLU A 373 -5.32 -2.29 -25.09
CA GLU A 373 -4.60 -2.20 -23.81
C GLU A 373 -4.46 -3.59 -23.21
N ARG A 374 -3.28 -3.89 -22.65
CA ARG A 374 -2.92 -5.21 -22.14
C ARG A 374 -2.31 -5.08 -20.76
N ALA A 375 -2.41 -6.12 -19.94
CA ALA A 375 -1.66 -6.18 -18.71
C ALA A 375 -0.15 -6.07 -19.00
N TRP A 376 0.52 -5.21 -18.24
CA TRP A 376 1.95 -4.97 -18.42
C TRP A 376 2.80 -6.10 -17.87
N ILE A 377 3.68 -6.64 -18.69
CA ILE A 377 4.77 -7.54 -18.33
C ILE A 377 5.95 -7.36 -19.26
N ASP A 378 7.13 -7.18 -18.70
CA ASP A 378 8.40 -7.12 -19.40
C ASP A 378 9.38 -8.12 -18.80
N VAL A 379 9.42 -9.31 -19.39
CA VAL A 379 10.27 -10.42 -18.90
C VAL A 379 11.77 -10.07 -18.96
N PRO A 380 12.32 -9.46 -20.04
CA PRO A 380 13.71 -9.05 -20.09
C PRO A 380 14.12 -8.08 -18.97
N MET A 381 13.23 -7.19 -18.55
CA MET A 381 13.48 -6.23 -17.48
C MET A 381 13.10 -6.75 -16.08
N SER A 382 12.49 -7.93 -16.01
CA SER A 382 11.94 -8.51 -14.77
C SER A 382 10.95 -7.55 -14.08
N GLN A 383 10.06 -6.96 -14.87
CA GLN A 383 9.05 -6.01 -14.43
C GLN A 383 7.66 -6.36 -14.98
N GLY A 384 6.63 -5.85 -14.33
CA GLY A 384 5.24 -6.01 -14.74
C GLY A 384 4.27 -5.65 -13.63
N SER A 385 3.00 -5.50 -13.98
CA SER A 385 1.93 -5.16 -13.04
C SER A 385 1.86 -6.17 -11.89
N SER A 386 2.01 -5.70 -10.66
CA SER A 386 1.78 -6.51 -9.46
C SER A 386 0.30 -6.59 -9.12
N GLY A 387 -0.06 -7.71 -8.52
CA GLY A 387 -1.40 -7.96 -8.03
C GLY A 387 -1.49 -9.35 -7.40
N GLY A 388 -2.66 -9.71 -6.93
CA GLY A 388 -2.88 -10.99 -6.27
C GLY A 388 -3.95 -10.92 -5.17
N VAL A 389 -3.87 -11.85 -4.25
CA VAL A 389 -4.78 -11.98 -3.11
C VAL A 389 -4.00 -11.69 -1.83
N SER A 390 -4.45 -10.71 -1.05
CA SER A 390 -3.88 -10.42 0.26
C SER A 390 -4.03 -11.62 1.19
N ARG A 391 -3.03 -11.84 2.03
CA ARG A 391 -3.06 -12.85 3.10
C ARG A 391 -3.44 -12.24 4.45
N LEU A 392 -3.46 -10.90 4.55
CA LEU A 392 -3.68 -10.18 5.79
C LEU A 392 -5.12 -9.69 5.94
N PHE A 393 -5.76 -9.28 4.84
CA PHE A 393 -7.02 -8.56 4.90
C PHE A 393 -8.17 -9.38 4.34
N ALA A 394 -9.28 -9.39 5.08
CA ALA A 394 -10.52 -9.94 4.57
C ALA A 394 -11.02 -9.13 3.37
N ARG A 395 -11.78 -9.78 2.50
CA ARG A 395 -12.42 -9.15 1.35
C ARG A 395 -13.36 -8.03 1.82
N PRO A 396 -13.11 -6.78 1.42
CA PRO A 396 -13.96 -5.67 1.81
C PRO A 396 -15.33 -5.76 1.11
N ASP A 397 -16.33 -5.12 1.71
CA ASP A 397 -17.72 -5.16 1.22
C ASP A 397 -17.86 -4.69 -0.23
N TYR A 398 -17.06 -3.73 -0.66
CA TYR A 398 -17.10 -3.24 -2.04
C TYR A 398 -16.62 -4.27 -3.07
N GLN A 399 -15.81 -5.27 -2.66
CA GLN A 399 -15.39 -6.39 -3.53
C GLN A 399 -16.33 -7.61 -3.44
N ARG A 400 -17.38 -7.59 -2.61
CA ARG A 400 -18.33 -8.69 -2.55
C ARG A 400 -19.02 -8.91 -3.91
N GLY A 401 -19.17 -10.17 -4.31
CA GLY A 401 -19.76 -10.56 -5.59
C GLY A 401 -18.79 -10.53 -6.79
N ILE A 402 -17.51 -10.20 -6.58
CA ILE A 402 -16.48 -10.47 -7.56
C ILE A 402 -16.14 -11.97 -7.50
N THR A 403 -16.15 -12.60 -8.67
CA THR A 403 -15.75 -14.01 -8.83
C THR A 403 -14.40 -14.05 -9.54
N ILE A 404 -13.45 -14.75 -8.98
CA ILE A 404 -12.17 -15.08 -9.60
C ILE A 404 -11.98 -16.60 -9.59
N ALA A 405 -11.07 -17.12 -10.40
CA ALA A 405 -10.81 -18.55 -10.50
C ALA A 405 -10.39 -19.20 -9.17
N ARG A 406 -9.74 -18.44 -8.30
CA ARG A 406 -9.42 -18.82 -6.92
C ARG A 406 -10.46 -18.19 -6.00
N ASP A 407 -11.40 -18.98 -5.49
CA ASP A 407 -12.32 -18.49 -4.46
C ASP A 407 -11.56 -18.17 -3.18
N THR A 408 -11.78 -16.97 -2.64
CA THR A 408 -11.12 -16.49 -1.45
C THR A 408 -11.94 -15.40 -0.77
N ASP A 409 -11.94 -15.42 0.56
CA ASP A 409 -12.55 -14.41 1.40
C ASP A 409 -11.61 -13.23 1.69
N HIS A 410 -10.52 -13.10 0.93
CA HIS A 410 -9.47 -12.09 1.14
C HIS A 410 -9.54 -10.97 0.10
N ARG A 411 -8.96 -9.83 0.46
CA ARG A 411 -8.79 -8.64 -0.38
C ARG A 411 -8.09 -9.00 -1.69
N LEU A 412 -8.63 -8.50 -2.80
CA LEU A 412 -8.11 -8.67 -4.15
C LEU A 412 -7.43 -7.38 -4.62
N VAL A 413 -6.25 -7.49 -5.23
CA VAL A 413 -5.40 -6.39 -5.69
C VAL A 413 -4.98 -6.65 -7.14
N PRO A 414 -4.90 -5.60 -8.00
CA PRO A 414 -5.21 -4.20 -7.80
C PRO A 414 -6.72 -3.90 -7.90
N ASP A 415 -7.13 -2.64 -7.63
CA ASP A 415 -8.50 -2.21 -7.85
C ASP A 415 -8.74 -1.76 -9.29
N VAL A 416 -7.77 -1.05 -9.85
CA VAL A 416 -7.80 -0.43 -11.18
C VAL A 416 -6.41 -0.48 -11.81
N ALA A 417 -6.28 -0.06 -13.09
CA ALA A 417 -4.98 0.02 -13.76
C ALA A 417 -4.90 1.24 -14.69
N ALA A 418 -3.68 1.60 -15.08
CA ALA A 418 -3.40 2.54 -16.17
C ALA A 418 -2.03 2.24 -16.79
N VAL A 419 -1.65 2.94 -17.86
CA VAL A 419 -0.39 2.74 -18.56
C VAL A 419 0.81 2.85 -17.62
N ALA A 420 1.62 1.78 -17.62
CA ALA A 420 2.79 1.61 -16.78
C ALA A 420 4.01 1.07 -17.54
N ASP A 421 3.80 0.49 -18.72
CA ASP A 421 4.87 -0.03 -19.55
C ASP A 421 5.78 1.11 -20.03
N PRO A 422 7.08 1.13 -19.67
CA PRO A 422 8.00 2.18 -20.09
C PRO A 422 8.22 2.25 -21.61
N PHE A 423 7.78 1.26 -22.38
CA PHE A 423 7.80 1.31 -23.85
C PHE A 423 6.57 2.02 -24.45
N THR A 424 5.52 2.23 -23.67
CA THR A 424 4.29 2.92 -24.10
C THR A 424 3.88 4.04 -23.16
N GLY A 425 4.73 4.37 -22.19
CA GLY A 425 4.48 5.35 -21.12
C GLY A 425 4.39 6.80 -21.59
N VAL A 426 4.27 7.71 -20.64
CA VAL A 426 4.09 9.15 -20.84
C VAL A 426 5.46 9.83 -20.99
N GLN A 427 5.56 10.78 -21.91
CA GLN A 427 6.75 11.62 -22.05
C GLN A 427 6.90 12.55 -20.85
N ILE A 428 8.09 12.54 -20.25
CA ILE A 428 8.49 13.38 -19.13
C ILE A 428 9.81 14.09 -19.43
N ILE A 429 10.18 15.05 -18.60
CA ILE A 429 11.50 15.70 -18.62
C ILE A 429 12.26 15.33 -17.37
N PHE A 430 13.39 14.64 -17.52
CA PHE A 430 14.28 14.32 -16.40
C PHE A 430 15.74 14.57 -16.78
N GLY A 431 16.43 15.34 -15.94
CA GLY A 431 17.80 15.80 -16.22
C GLY A 431 17.88 16.66 -17.50
N GLN A 432 16.89 17.49 -17.73
CA GLN A 432 16.70 18.37 -18.91
C GLN A 432 16.66 17.58 -20.24
N ASN A 433 16.23 16.33 -20.19
CA ASN A 433 16.07 15.48 -21.37
C ASN A 433 14.68 14.86 -21.41
N LYS A 434 14.13 14.70 -22.61
CA LYS A 434 12.90 13.92 -22.77
C LYS A 434 13.18 12.45 -22.42
N ARG A 435 12.31 11.89 -21.60
CA ARG A 435 12.29 10.49 -21.20
C ARG A 435 10.87 9.96 -21.32
N ILE A 436 10.71 8.67 -21.17
CA ILE A 436 9.39 8.04 -21.08
C ILE A 436 9.28 7.44 -19.68
N GLY A 437 8.27 7.83 -18.96
CA GLY A 437 7.96 7.28 -17.64
C GLY A 437 7.42 5.86 -17.73
N GLY A 438 7.36 5.16 -16.62
CA GLY A 438 6.84 3.80 -16.52
C GLY A 438 6.71 3.35 -15.08
N GLY A 439 6.33 2.08 -14.91
CA GLY A 439 6.00 1.51 -13.63
C GLY A 439 4.56 1.78 -13.20
N THR A 440 4.05 0.99 -12.27
CA THR A 440 2.78 1.30 -11.59
C THR A 440 2.85 2.63 -10.85
N SER A 441 4.06 3.09 -10.57
CA SER A 441 4.40 4.44 -10.13
C SER A 441 3.95 5.55 -11.09
N GLN A 442 3.89 5.30 -12.41
CA GLN A 442 3.26 6.22 -13.37
C GLN A 442 1.74 6.09 -13.36
N ALA A 443 1.22 4.88 -13.19
CA ALA A 443 -0.22 4.63 -13.21
C ALA A 443 -0.96 5.27 -12.02
N ALA A 444 -0.34 5.30 -10.84
CA ALA A 444 -0.93 5.91 -9.65
C ALA A 444 -1.17 7.43 -9.80
N PRO A 445 -0.20 8.28 -10.20
CA PRO A 445 -0.45 9.70 -10.46
C PRO A 445 -1.38 9.96 -11.65
N ILE A 446 -1.46 9.05 -12.64
CA ILE A 446 -2.49 9.13 -13.69
C ILE A 446 -3.88 9.05 -13.06
N TRP A 447 -4.15 8.02 -12.26
CA TRP A 447 -5.44 7.85 -11.58
C TRP A 447 -5.74 9.00 -10.62
N ALA A 448 -4.75 9.46 -9.86
CA ALA A 448 -4.89 10.59 -8.96
C ALA A 448 -5.24 11.88 -9.73
N GLY A 449 -4.54 12.18 -10.82
CA GLY A 449 -4.81 13.34 -11.68
C GLY A 449 -6.19 13.28 -12.36
N LEU A 450 -6.57 12.13 -12.91
CA LEU A 450 -7.91 11.94 -13.49
C LEU A 450 -9.00 12.06 -12.43
N THR A 451 -8.72 11.58 -11.21
CA THR A 451 -9.66 11.73 -10.08
C THR A 451 -9.83 13.19 -9.66
N VAL A 452 -8.80 14.04 -9.80
CA VAL A 452 -8.93 15.50 -9.61
C VAL A 452 -9.99 16.08 -10.56
N LEU A 453 -9.93 15.73 -11.84
CA LEU A 453 -10.92 16.20 -12.83
C LEU A 453 -12.33 15.69 -12.50
N MET A 454 -12.42 14.40 -12.17
CA MET A 454 -13.71 13.78 -11.79
C MET A 454 -14.26 14.36 -10.49
N ASN A 455 -13.41 14.65 -9.50
CA ASN A 455 -13.82 15.26 -8.23
C ASN A 455 -14.34 16.68 -8.43
N GLN A 456 -13.66 17.50 -9.25
CA GLN A 456 -14.12 18.83 -9.62
C GLN A 456 -15.50 18.75 -10.31
N TYR A 457 -15.65 17.86 -11.31
CA TYR A 457 -16.92 17.61 -11.98
C TYR A 457 -18.04 17.21 -10.99
N VAL A 458 -17.76 16.28 -10.09
CA VAL A 458 -18.72 15.77 -9.11
C VAL A 458 -19.18 16.90 -8.17
N LEU A 459 -18.24 17.70 -7.66
CA LEU A 459 -18.54 18.83 -6.76
C LEU A 459 -19.40 19.90 -7.46
N ASP A 460 -19.06 20.30 -8.67
CA ASP A 460 -19.77 21.32 -9.44
C ASP A 460 -21.18 20.86 -9.85
N ASN A 461 -21.42 19.54 -9.86
CA ASN A 461 -22.72 18.95 -10.17
C ASN A 461 -23.49 18.49 -8.91
N GLY A 462 -23.16 19.06 -7.73
CA GLY A 462 -23.88 18.86 -6.48
C GLY A 462 -23.57 17.54 -5.77
N GLY A 463 -22.45 16.90 -6.10
CA GLY A 463 -21.91 15.76 -5.36
C GLY A 463 -21.07 16.18 -4.16
N ARG A 464 -20.39 15.22 -3.56
CA ARG A 464 -19.47 15.40 -2.43
C ARG A 464 -18.05 14.99 -2.82
N PRO A 465 -17.00 15.41 -2.09
CA PRO A 465 -15.65 14.89 -2.31
C PRO A 465 -15.65 13.36 -2.39
N LEU A 466 -14.89 12.82 -3.33
CA LEU A 466 -14.90 11.37 -3.62
C LEU A 466 -14.40 10.53 -2.43
N GLY A 467 -13.44 11.06 -1.64
CA GLY A 467 -12.99 10.41 -0.40
C GLY A 467 -12.58 8.95 -0.62
N ASP A 468 -13.06 8.02 0.21
CA ASP A 468 -12.94 6.59 -0.05
C ASP A 468 -13.66 6.23 -1.34
N ILE A 469 -12.89 6.21 -2.45
CA ILE A 469 -13.45 6.07 -3.79
C ILE A 469 -13.76 4.60 -4.16
N ASN A 470 -13.13 3.60 -3.51
CA ASN A 470 -13.28 2.20 -3.87
C ASN A 470 -14.75 1.73 -3.91
N PRO A 471 -15.60 1.99 -2.91
CA PRO A 471 -17.01 1.61 -2.96
C PRO A 471 -17.76 2.19 -4.15
N LEU A 472 -17.38 3.39 -4.60
CA LEU A 472 -17.99 4.05 -5.76
C LEU A 472 -17.51 3.45 -7.08
N LEU A 473 -16.20 3.15 -7.22
CA LEU A 473 -15.61 2.51 -8.40
C LEU A 473 -16.24 1.13 -8.65
N TYR A 474 -16.31 0.29 -7.62
CA TYR A 474 -16.90 -1.04 -7.74
C TYR A 474 -18.42 -0.99 -7.99
N ARG A 475 -19.11 0.02 -7.51
CA ARG A 475 -20.52 0.24 -7.83
C ARG A 475 -20.69 0.71 -9.28
N ALA A 476 -19.87 1.64 -9.74
CA ALA A 476 -19.88 2.14 -11.11
C ALA A 476 -19.61 1.01 -12.12
N ALA A 477 -18.73 0.07 -11.80
CA ALA A 477 -18.44 -1.09 -12.64
C ALA A 477 -19.63 -2.06 -12.79
N ARG A 478 -20.50 -2.17 -11.77
CA ARG A 478 -21.60 -3.17 -11.75
C ARG A 478 -22.91 -2.66 -12.31
N GLY A 479 -23.19 -1.39 -12.26
CA GLY A 479 -24.55 -0.86 -12.40
C GLY A 479 -24.77 0.19 -13.47
N SER A 480 -23.79 0.52 -14.28
CA SER A 480 -23.90 1.60 -15.25
C SER A 480 -24.18 1.11 -16.68
N ASN A 481 -25.08 1.77 -17.38
CA ASN A 481 -25.27 1.60 -18.84
C ASN A 481 -24.15 2.28 -19.65
N ARG A 482 -23.28 3.04 -18.99
CA ARG A 482 -22.11 3.71 -19.58
C ARG A 482 -20.86 2.97 -19.10
N PRO A 483 -20.07 2.37 -20.00
CA PRO A 483 -18.82 1.73 -19.58
C PRO A 483 -17.89 2.80 -18.95
N GLY A 484 -17.48 2.59 -17.70
CA GLY A 484 -16.58 3.47 -16.98
C GLY A 484 -15.11 3.01 -17.05
N PHE A 485 -14.90 1.81 -17.55
CA PHE A 485 -13.58 1.18 -17.65
C PHE A 485 -13.42 0.48 -19.00
N HIS A 486 -12.18 0.44 -19.49
CA HIS A 486 -11.73 -0.52 -20.48
C HIS A 486 -11.41 -1.82 -19.75
N ASP A 487 -12.11 -2.88 -20.07
CA ASP A 487 -11.87 -4.23 -19.53
C ASP A 487 -10.65 -4.84 -20.20
N ILE A 488 -9.60 -5.12 -19.44
CA ILE A 488 -8.32 -5.61 -19.94
C ILE A 488 -8.33 -7.13 -19.89
N THR A 489 -8.29 -7.78 -21.05
CA THR A 489 -8.44 -9.25 -21.14
C THR A 489 -7.22 -9.94 -21.75
N MET A 490 -6.18 -9.20 -22.08
CA MET A 490 -4.96 -9.73 -22.70
C MET A 490 -3.71 -9.35 -21.91
N GLY A 491 -2.63 -10.08 -22.13
CA GLY A 491 -1.39 -9.95 -21.39
C GLY A 491 -1.36 -10.88 -20.18
N GLY A 492 -0.71 -10.46 -19.11
CA GLY A 492 -0.58 -11.23 -17.87
C GLY A 492 0.49 -10.64 -16.97
N ASN A 493 0.73 -11.30 -15.85
CA ASN A 493 1.93 -11.11 -15.05
C ASN A 493 2.60 -12.47 -14.76
N ALA A 494 3.57 -12.54 -13.84
CA ALA A 494 4.29 -13.78 -13.56
C ALA A 494 3.43 -14.82 -12.81
N VAL A 495 2.23 -14.45 -12.34
CA VAL A 495 1.40 -15.27 -11.45
C VAL A 495 0.00 -15.50 -12.03
N ASP A 496 -0.61 -14.47 -12.61
CA ASP A 496 -1.99 -14.44 -13.03
C ASP A 496 -2.14 -13.91 -14.48
N ASN A 497 -3.28 -14.23 -15.09
CA ASN A 497 -3.68 -13.69 -16.39
C ASN A 497 -4.98 -12.88 -16.23
N PRO A 498 -5.16 -11.80 -17.00
CA PRO A 498 -6.42 -11.07 -17.00
C PRO A 498 -7.55 -11.90 -17.59
N ASN A 499 -8.76 -11.61 -17.15
CA ASN A 499 -9.99 -12.26 -17.57
C ASN A 499 -11.09 -11.20 -17.72
N PRO A 500 -12.16 -11.46 -18.50
CA PRO A 500 -13.30 -10.54 -18.58
C PRO A 500 -13.86 -10.18 -17.21
N GLY A 501 -14.08 -8.89 -16.98
CA GLY A 501 -14.46 -8.31 -15.70
C GLY A 501 -13.26 -8.05 -14.79
N TYR A 502 -13.42 -8.25 -13.48
CA TYR A 502 -12.33 -8.04 -12.54
C TYR A 502 -11.30 -9.18 -12.61
N ASP A 503 -10.01 -8.83 -12.63
CA ASP A 503 -8.89 -9.77 -12.53
C ASP A 503 -7.78 -9.29 -11.56
N LEU A 504 -6.83 -10.19 -11.25
CA LEU A 504 -5.75 -9.95 -10.28
C LEU A 504 -4.50 -9.28 -10.89
N VAL A 505 -4.58 -8.74 -12.09
CA VAL A 505 -3.47 -8.06 -12.79
C VAL A 505 -3.79 -6.61 -13.06
N THR A 506 -5.05 -6.32 -13.46
CA THR A 506 -5.51 -5.00 -13.88
C THR A 506 -6.77 -4.50 -13.14
N GLY A 507 -7.29 -5.29 -12.20
CA GLY A 507 -8.45 -4.92 -11.41
C GLY A 507 -9.71 -4.76 -12.24
N LEU A 508 -10.41 -3.62 -12.11
CA LEU A 508 -11.57 -3.23 -12.92
C LEU A 508 -11.19 -2.72 -14.32
N GLY A 509 -9.88 -2.61 -14.61
CA GLY A 509 -9.35 -2.08 -15.86
C GLY A 509 -8.93 -0.61 -15.79
N SER A 510 -8.70 0.00 -16.97
CA SER A 510 -8.28 1.39 -17.11
C SER A 510 -9.47 2.35 -17.32
N PRO A 511 -9.33 3.67 -17.02
CA PRO A 511 -10.50 4.55 -16.92
C PRO A 511 -11.01 5.02 -18.29
N ILE A 512 -12.35 5.09 -18.44
CA ILE A 512 -13.04 5.92 -19.42
C ILE A 512 -13.55 7.15 -18.65
N THR A 513 -12.69 8.13 -18.45
CA THR A 513 -12.77 9.14 -17.39
C THR A 513 -14.08 9.93 -17.39
N PHE A 514 -14.54 10.41 -18.56
CA PHE A 514 -15.78 11.18 -18.62
C PHE A 514 -17.01 10.34 -18.22
N ASN A 515 -17.10 9.12 -18.73
CA ASN A 515 -18.16 8.19 -18.34
C ASN A 515 -18.10 7.85 -16.85
N LEU A 516 -16.89 7.63 -16.35
CA LEU A 516 -16.66 7.27 -14.95
C LEU A 516 -17.06 8.43 -14.01
N ALA A 517 -16.72 9.69 -14.35
CA ALA A 517 -17.15 10.87 -13.59
C ALA A 517 -18.68 10.94 -13.41
N GLN A 518 -19.42 10.69 -14.49
CA GLN A 518 -20.88 10.65 -14.46
C GLN A 518 -21.39 9.48 -13.60
N ASN A 519 -20.78 8.28 -13.73
CA ASN A 519 -21.17 7.11 -12.96
C ASN A 519 -20.91 7.28 -11.46
N LEU A 520 -19.80 7.93 -11.08
CA LEU A 520 -19.47 8.23 -9.68
C LEU A 520 -20.49 9.21 -9.07
N LEU A 521 -20.88 10.25 -9.80
CA LEU A 521 -21.93 11.18 -9.38
C LEU A 521 -23.27 10.47 -9.19
N ASP A 522 -23.67 9.64 -10.17
CA ASP A 522 -24.92 8.87 -10.09
C ASP A 522 -24.91 7.90 -8.90
N ALA A 523 -23.76 7.25 -8.64
CA ALA A 523 -23.57 6.36 -7.51
C ALA A 523 -23.70 7.09 -6.15
N GLN A 524 -23.17 8.32 -6.03
CA GLN A 524 -23.32 9.13 -4.83
C GLN A 524 -24.79 9.57 -4.63
N LYS A 525 -25.46 10.01 -5.69
CA LYS A 525 -26.89 10.41 -5.64
C LYS A 525 -27.78 9.24 -5.20
N ALA A 526 -27.54 8.04 -5.74
CA ALA A 526 -28.25 6.82 -5.36
C ALA A 526 -28.05 6.46 -3.87
N GLN A 527 -26.83 6.64 -3.33
CA GLN A 527 -26.56 6.45 -1.90
C GLN A 527 -27.34 7.42 -1.01
N SER A 528 -27.41 8.70 -1.40
CA SER A 528 -28.13 9.72 -0.64
C SER A 528 -29.63 9.43 -0.57
N VAL A 529 -30.23 8.96 -1.67
CA VAL A 529 -31.64 8.55 -1.71
C VAL A 529 -31.89 7.32 -0.82
N ALA A 530 -31.01 6.32 -0.87
CA ALA A 530 -31.12 5.11 -0.05
C ALA A 530 -30.95 5.40 1.46
N ALA A 531 -30.20 6.43 1.83
CA ALA A 531 -30.02 6.90 3.21
C ALA A 531 -31.14 7.84 3.71
N GLY A 532 -32.18 8.11 2.91
CA GLY A 532 -33.31 8.96 3.29
C GLY A 532 -33.04 10.47 3.26
N PHE A 533 -31.93 10.92 2.68
CA PHE A 533 -31.66 12.32 2.43
C PHE A 533 -32.28 12.71 1.08
N ALA A 534 -33.47 13.34 1.10
CA ALA A 534 -34.00 13.96 -0.10
C ALA A 534 -33.05 15.11 -0.54
N PRO A 535 -32.79 15.29 -1.86
CA PRO A 535 -32.07 16.46 -2.33
C PRO A 535 -32.84 17.70 -1.94
N GLY A 536 -32.22 18.58 -1.16
CA GLY A 536 -32.81 19.85 -0.77
C GLY A 536 -33.14 20.64 -2.01
N GLY A 537 -34.43 20.82 -2.28
CA GLY A 537 -34.93 21.83 -3.24
C GLY A 537 -34.76 23.21 -2.61
N GLY A 538 -33.86 23.98 -3.19
CA GLY A 538 -33.68 25.41 -2.87
C GLY A 538 -33.15 26.10 -4.10
#